data_558038566dadb616bda70549263b294a
#
_entry.id   558038566dadb616bda70549263b294a
#
_cell.length_a   1.000
_cell.length_b   1.000
_cell.length_c   1.000
_cell.angle_alpha   90.00
_cell.angle_beta   90.00
_cell.angle_gamma   90.00
#
_symmetry.space_group_name_H-M   'P 1'
#
loop_
_entity.id
_entity.type
_entity.pdbx_description
1 polymer ?
#
loop_
_entity_poly.entity_id
_entity_poly.type
_entity_poly.pdbx_seq_one_letter_code
_entity_poly.pdbx_strand_id
1 'polypeptide(L)'
;MDVLVIDVGGTHVKILATGQTEKREFDSGPKMTAQQMVAGVRKLAGDWSYHVVSIGYPGPVLHHRPVADPKNLGPGWMGFDFRKAFGRPVKVTNDAAMQALGSYKKGKMLFLGLGTGLGSTLIIDGIVEPMELGHLPYKKATYEDYVGERGLERLGKKKWRKEVFDVADRLVAALEPDDIVLGGGNAKILKELPPGCRLGDNENAFKGGFLMWAEAPRSESPAGRAGPAVATKLRPTVRSKRS
;
A
#
# COMPACT_ATOMS: atom_id res chain seq x y z
N MET A 1 8.01 21.68 4.33
CA MET A 1 9.04 20.61 4.45
C MET A 1 9.09 19.91 3.09
N ASP A 2 10.26 19.88 2.45
CA ASP A 2 10.39 19.32 1.10
C ASP A 2 10.71 17.84 1.18
N VAL A 3 10.00 17.06 0.39
CA VAL A 3 10.04 15.59 0.38
C VAL A 3 10.58 15.13 -0.96
N LEU A 4 11.53 14.19 -0.95
CA LEU A 4 11.87 13.38 -2.12
C LEU A 4 11.08 12.08 -2.04
N VAL A 5 10.25 11.81 -3.02
CA VAL A 5 9.52 10.55 -3.16
C VAL A 5 10.25 9.66 -4.16
N ILE A 6 10.45 8.40 -3.78
CA ILE A 6 11.08 7.36 -4.57
C ILE A 6 10.09 6.22 -4.72
N ASP A 7 9.72 5.90 -5.96
CA ASP A 7 8.89 4.74 -6.32
C ASP A 7 9.81 3.68 -6.93
N VAL A 8 10.04 2.60 -6.20
CA VAL A 8 10.96 1.53 -6.60
C VAL A 8 10.16 0.44 -7.31
N GLY A 9 10.26 0.40 -8.62
CA GLY A 9 9.67 -0.66 -9.44
C GLY A 9 10.69 -1.70 -9.90
N GLY A 10 10.22 -2.84 -10.39
CA GLY A 10 11.07 -3.91 -10.91
C GLY A 10 11.80 -3.56 -12.23
N THR A 11 11.30 -2.54 -12.97
CA THR A 11 11.86 -2.10 -14.27
C THR A 11 12.49 -0.71 -14.16
N HIS A 12 11.92 0.19 -13.38
CA HIS A 12 12.38 1.57 -13.22
C HIS A 12 12.27 2.00 -11.76
N VAL A 13 13.21 2.83 -11.33
CA VAL A 13 13.08 3.65 -10.14
C VAL A 13 12.69 5.05 -10.59
N LYS A 14 11.59 5.56 -10.04
CA LYS A 14 11.06 6.88 -10.35
C LYS A 14 11.19 7.80 -9.15
N ILE A 15 11.51 9.06 -9.38
CA ILE A 15 11.64 10.06 -8.31
C ILE A 15 10.89 11.34 -8.64
N LEU A 16 10.35 11.98 -7.61
CA LEU A 16 9.75 13.31 -7.68
C LEU A 16 9.99 14.04 -6.36
N ALA A 17 10.37 15.31 -6.42
CA ALA A 17 10.54 16.12 -5.21
C ALA A 17 9.47 17.23 -5.13
N THR A 18 9.25 17.73 -3.93
CA THR A 18 8.37 18.89 -3.69
C THR A 18 8.80 20.05 -4.60
N GLY A 19 7.81 20.68 -5.25
CA GLY A 19 8.04 21.80 -6.17
C GLY A 19 8.47 21.41 -7.58
N GLN A 20 8.72 20.13 -7.85
CA GLN A 20 9.00 19.63 -9.18
C GLN A 20 7.70 19.19 -9.89
N THR A 21 7.60 19.45 -11.18
CA THR A 21 6.45 19.08 -12.02
C THR A 21 6.70 17.81 -12.84
N GLU A 22 7.97 17.48 -13.09
CA GLU A 22 8.37 16.35 -13.90
C GLU A 22 9.13 15.33 -13.05
N LYS A 23 8.68 14.09 -13.12
CA LYS A 23 9.39 12.97 -12.52
C LYS A 23 10.64 12.65 -13.34
N ARG A 24 11.67 12.14 -12.64
CA ARG A 24 12.85 11.56 -13.26
C ARG A 24 12.88 10.06 -12.99
N GLU A 25 13.47 9.29 -13.88
CA GLU A 25 13.56 7.84 -13.73
C GLU A 25 14.87 7.28 -14.26
N PHE A 26 15.22 6.10 -13.78
CA PHE A 26 16.32 5.29 -14.30
C PHE A 26 15.97 3.81 -14.20
N ASP A 27 16.62 3.00 -15.04
CA ASP A 27 16.36 1.56 -15.10
C ASP A 27 16.73 0.87 -13.79
N SER A 28 15.86 -0.02 -13.32
CA SER A 28 16.10 -0.98 -12.26
C SER A 28 16.35 -2.38 -12.85
N GLY A 29 16.07 -3.42 -12.11
CA GLY A 29 16.13 -4.78 -12.63
C GLY A 29 16.74 -5.78 -11.63
N PRO A 30 16.83 -7.06 -12.02
CA PRO A 30 17.08 -8.17 -11.10
C PRO A 30 18.44 -8.17 -10.40
N LYS A 31 19.34 -7.25 -10.77
CA LYS A 31 20.65 -7.10 -10.13
C LYS A 31 20.76 -5.84 -9.25
N MET A 32 19.75 -4.96 -9.26
CA MET A 32 19.80 -3.71 -8.51
C MET A 32 19.76 -3.96 -7.00
N THR A 33 20.80 -3.55 -6.31
CA THR A 33 20.88 -3.53 -4.84
C THR A 33 20.34 -2.22 -4.27
N ALA A 34 20.04 -2.20 -2.96
CA ALA A 34 19.63 -0.97 -2.26
C ALA A 34 20.69 0.14 -2.37
N GLN A 35 21.98 -0.22 -2.31
CA GLN A 35 23.08 0.75 -2.44
C GLN A 35 23.13 1.37 -3.84
N GLN A 36 22.93 0.56 -4.89
CA GLN A 36 22.90 1.07 -6.28
C GLN A 36 21.67 1.96 -6.50
N MET A 37 20.51 1.61 -5.95
CA MET A 37 19.31 2.45 -5.99
C MET A 37 19.59 3.81 -5.35
N VAL A 38 20.15 3.86 -4.14
CA VAL A 38 20.49 5.13 -3.47
C VAL A 38 21.47 5.95 -4.29
N ALA A 39 22.52 5.32 -4.87
CA ALA A 39 23.48 6.02 -5.70
C ALA A 39 22.83 6.61 -6.96
N GLY A 40 21.96 5.85 -7.63
CA GLY A 40 21.17 6.31 -8.79
C GLY A 40 20.26 7.47 -8.46
N VAL A 41 19.52 7.37 -7.36
CA VAL A 41 18.65 8.45 -6.88
C VAL A 41 19.44 9.71 -6.57
N ARG A 42 20.54 9.62 -5.83
CA ARG A 42 21.40 10.78 -5.52
C ARG A 42 21.94 11.47 -6.77
N LYS A 43 22.37 10.69 -7.76
CA LYS A 43 22.84 11.23 -9.03
C LYS A 43 21.71 11.95 -9.77
N LEU A 44 20.52 11.34 -9.82
CA LEU A 44 19.40 11.84 -10.59
C LEU A 44 18.73 13.07 -9.94
N ALA A 45 18.72 13.13 -8.61
CA ALA A 45 18.17 14.23 -7.80
C ALA A 45 19.21 15.30 -7.45
N GLY A 46 20.39 15.30 -8.07
CA GLY A 46 21.53 16.10 -7.64
C GLY A 46 21.31 17.61 -7.56
N ASP A 47 20.38 18.14 -8.34
CA ASP A 47 20.00 19.57 -8.35
C ASP A 47 18.73 19.87 -7.51
N TRP A 48 18.11 18.85 -6.93
CA TRP A 48 16.90 19.02 -6.10
C TRP A 48 17.23 19.16 -4.62
N SER A 49 16.55 20.11 -3.98
CA SER A 49 16.60 20.26 -2.52
C SER A 49 15.46 19.48 -1.86
N TYR A 50 15.77 18.70 -0.81
CA TYR A 50 14.80 17.98 0.00
C TYR A 50 15.29 17.79 1.43
N HIS A 51 14.36 17.70 2.38
CA HIS A 51 14.64 17.54 3.81
C HIS A 51 14.44 16.10 4.27
N VAL A 52 13.51 15.37 3.63
CA VAL A 52 13.11 14.01 4.01
C VAL A 52 12.84 13.15 2.76
N VAL A 53 12.82 11.84 2.95
CA VAL A 53 12.66 10.88 1.83
C VAL A 53 11.53 9.89 2.13
N SER A 54 10.65 9.67 1.14
CA SER A 54 9.67 8.58 1.11
C SER A 54 10.12 7.53 0.10
N ILE A 55 10.03 6.26 0.47
CA ILE A 55 10.35 5.14 -0.43
C ILE A 55 9.16 4.19 -0.51
N GLY A 56 8.58 4.03 -1.70
CA GLY A 56 7.69 2.94 -2.07
C GLY A 56 8.53 1.72 -2.45
N TYR A 57 8.41 0.65 -1.71
CA TYR A 57 9.25 -0.54 -1.79
C TYR A 57 8.45 -1.74 -2.32
N PRO A 58 8.94 -2.48 -3.34
CA PRO A 58 8.20 -3.60 -3.94
C PRO A 58 8.34 -4.89 -3.12
N GLY A 59 7.86 -4.85 -1.88
CA GLY A 59 7.90 -5.99 -0.96
C GLY A 59 7.39 -5.63 0.43
N PRO A 60 7.40 -6.57 1.38
CA PRO A 60 6.87 -6.37 2.72
C PRO A 60 7.75 -5.42 3.53
N VAL A 61 7.09 -4.50 4.22
CA VAL A 61 7.72 -3.47 5.08
C VAL A 61 7.07 -3.51 6.46
N LEU A 62 7.88 -3.55 7.51
CA LEU A 62 7.43 -3.46 8.89
C LEU A 62 8.19 -2.34 9.61
N HIS A 63 7.46 -1.46 10.28
CA HIS A 63 8.06 -0.30 11.00
C HIS A 63 9.04 0.50 10.14
N HIS A 64 8.66 0.80 8.90
CA HIS A 64 9.47 1.51 7.90
C HIS A 64 10.79 0.81 7.52
N ARG A 65 10.86 -0.52 7.62
CA ARG A 65 12.02 -1.32 7.24
C ARG A 65 11.60 -2.49 6.35
N PRO A 66 12.27 -2.72 5.21
CA PRO A 66 12.09 -3.94 4.44
C PRO A 66 12.41 -5.19 5.29
N VAL A 67 11.52 -6.17 5.27
CA VAL A 67 11.66 -7.43 6.03
C VAL A 67 12.01 -8.63 5.15
N ALA A 68 12.02 -8.45 3.83
CA ALA A 68 12.50 -9.42 2.85
C ALA A 68 13.11 -8.68 1.67
N ASP A 69 14.01 -9.31 0.92
CA ASP A 69 14.49 -8.78 -0.34
C ASP A 69 13.39 -8.84 -1.42
N PRO A 70 13.34 -7.89 -2.37
CA PRO A 70 12.30 -7.85 -3.40
C PRO A 70 12.50 -8.94 -4.42
N LYS A 71 11.41 -9.58 -4.86
CA LYS A 71 11.46 -10.72 -5.80
C LYS A 71 12.09 -10.36 -7.17
N ASN A 72 11.96 -9.11 -7.61
CA ASN A 72 12.32 -8.66 -8.96
C ASN A 72 13.56 -7.74 -8.99
N LEU A 73 14.26 -7.61 -7.87
CA LEU A 73 15.49 -6.82 -7.75
C LEU A 73 16.62 -7.67 -7.16
N GLY A 74 17.82 -7.12 -7.11
CA GLY A 74 18.97 -7.78 -6.47
C GLY A 74 18.83 -7.83 -4.94
N PRO A 75 19.72 -8.54 -4.26
CA PRO A 75 19.69 -8.68 -2.80
C PRO A 75 20.23 -7.45 -2.06
N GLY A 76 20.15 -7.48 -0.72
CA GLY A 76 20.77 -6.49 0.16
C GLY A 76 19.86 -5.29 0.47
N TRP A 77 18.55 -5.47 0.42
CA TRP A 77 17.57 -4.47 0.82
C TRP A 77 17.13 -4.68 2.28
N MET A 78 17.02 -5.94 2.70
CA MET A 78 16.71 -6.27 4.08
C MET A 78 17.81 -5.77 5.02
N GLY A 79 17.44 -4.97 6.02
CA GLY A 79 18.40 -4.41 6.98
C GLY A 79 19.23 -3.23 6.46
N PHE A 80 19.04 -2.79 5.22
CA PHE A 80 19.75 -1.63 4.69
C PHE A 80 19.33 -0.33 5.39
N ASP A 81 20.32 0.45 5.84
CA ASP A 81 20.07 1.71 6.54
C ASP A 81 19.93 2.88 5.55
N PHE A 82 18.70 3.05 5.03
CA PHE A 82 18.38 4.14 4.11
C PHE A 82 18.59 5.52 4.74
N ARG A 83 18.33 5.68 6.06
CA ARG A 83 18.55 6.96 6.76
C ARG A 83 20.01 7.36 6.72
N LYS A 84 20.91 6.44 7.06
CA LYS A 84 22.35 6.66 6.97
C LYS A 84 22.78 6.92 5.52
N ALA A 85 22.26 6.13 4.58
CA ALA A 85 22.62 6.23 3.18
C ALA A 85 22.19 7.54 2.53
N PHE A 86 21.02 8.10 2.85
CA PHE A 86 20.57 9.42 2.37
C PHE A 86 21.07 10.59 3.23
N GLY A 87 21.49 10.34 4.47
CA GLY A 87 21.82 11.40 5.44
C GLY A 87 20.61 12.25 5.84
N ARG A 88 19.40 11.71 5.71
CA ARG A 88 18.10 12.37 5.92
C ARG A 88 17.13 11.41 6.61
N PRO A 89 16.07 11.92 7.29
CA PRO A 89 14.97 11.06 7.73
C PRO A 89 14.32 10.35 6.53
N VAL A 90 14.07 9.04 6.67
CA VAL A 90 13.46 8.21 5.63
C VAL A 90 12.29 7.46 6.23
N LYS A 91 11.17 7.44 5.48
CA LYS A 91 10.05 6.53 5.68
C LYS A 91 9.96 5.59 4.49
N VAL A 92 9.94 4.29 4.77
CA VAL A 92 9.73 3.25 3.77
C VAL A 92 8.35 2.65 3.98
N THR A 93 7.60 2.43 2.92
CA THR A 93 6.35 1.69 2.92
C THR A 93 6.29 0.77 1.72
N ASN A 94 5.37 -0.19 1.70
CA ASN A 94 5.10 -0.98 0.51
C ASN A 94 4.60 -0.06 -0.64
N ASP A 95 4.96 -0.36 -1.89
CA ASP A 95 4.62 0.43 -3.07
C ASP A 95 3.10 0.54 -3.30
N ALA A 96 2.35 -0.55 -3.10
CA ALA A 96 0.89 -0.55 -3.16
C ALA A 96 0.28 0.31 -2.04
N ALA A 97 0.87 0.28 -0.83
CA ALA A 97 0.42 1.13 0.27
C ALA A 97 0.67 2.62 -0.01
N MET A 98 1.78 2.96 -0.66
CA MET A 98 2.06 4.34 -1.07
C MET A 98 1.07 4.81 -2.14
N GLN A 99 0.75 3.97 -3.14
CA GLN A 99 -0.29 4.28 -4.14
C GLN A 99 -1.69 4.38 -3.50
N ALA A 100 -1.99 3.49 -2.55
CA ALA A 100 -3.26 3.53 -1.81
C ALA A 100 -3.43 4.84 -1.06
N LEU A 101 -2.41 5.29 -0.34
CA LEU A 101 -2.44 6.54 0.42
C LEU A 101 -2.69 7.74 -0.50
N GLY A 102 -2.07 7.80 -1.68
CA GLY A 102 -2.32 8.85 -2.66
C GLY A 102 -3.70 8.78 -3.31
N SER A 103 -4.32 7.61 -3.32
CA SER A 103 -5.66 7.37 -3.87
C SER A 103 -6.76 7.61 -2.85
N TYR A 104 -6.42 7.66 -1.56
CA TYR A 104 -7.36 7.72 -0.44
C TYR A 104 -8.13 9.04 -0.41
N LYS A 105 -9.43 8.95 -0.08
CA LYS A 105 -10.31 10.10 0.10
C LYS A 105 -10.85 10.17 1.52
N LYS A 106 -11.57 9.14 1.97
CA LYS A 106 -12.20 9.04 3.30
C LYS A 106 -12.72 7.63 3.58
N GLY A 107 -13.09 7.35 4.82
CA GLY A 107 -13.76 6.11 5.24
C GLY A 107 -12.88 4.87 5.09
N LYS A 108 -13.47 3.74 4.79
CA LYS A 108 -12.79 2.46 4.58
C LYS A 108 -12.53 2.24 3.08
N MET A 109 -11.30 2.35 2.64
CA MET A 109 -10.89 2.15 1.26
C MET A 109 -10.05 0.89 1.10
N LEU A 110 -10.43 0.02 0.16
CA LEU A 110 -9.61 -1.10 -0.31
C LEU A 110 -8.88 -0.73 -1.60
N PHE A 111 -7.56 -0.81 -1.59
CA PHE A 111 -6.73 -0.68 -2.78
C PHE A 111 -6.27 -2.06 -3.25
N LEU A 112 -6.40 -2.33 -4.55
CA LEU A 112 -5.94 -3.55 -5.21
C LEU A 112 -5.03 -3.18 -6.38
N GLY A 113 -3.75 -3.48 -6.25
CA GLY A 113 -2.73 -3.21 -7.27
C GLY A 113 -2.54 -4.40 -8.20
N LEU A 114 -3.07 -4.30 -9.42
CA LEU A 114 -2.94 -5.32 -10.47
C LEU A 114 -1.61 -5.12 -11.22
N GLY A 115 -0.60 -5.85 -10.82
CA GLY A 115 0.75 -5.80 -11.39
C GLY A 115 1.35 -7.18 -11.57
N THR A 116 2.63 -7.37 -11.23
CA THR A 116 3.29 -8.69 -11.21
C THR A 116 2.52 -9.68 -10.33
N GLY A 117 2.06 -9.24 -9.15
CA GLY A 117 1.15 -9.95 -8.28
C GLY A 117 -0.14 -9.17 -8.04
N LEU A 118 -0.73 -9.33 -6.86
CA LEU A 118 -1.86 -8.57 -6.35
C LEU A 118 -1.44 -7.83 -5.07
N GLY A 119 -0.95 -6.60 -5.21
CA GLY A 119 -0.74 -5.73 -4.07
C GLY A 119 -2.06 -5.32 -3.44
N SER A 120 -2.10 -5.22 -2.12
CA SER A 120 -3.34 -4.85 -1.43
C SER A 120 -3.06 -4.00 -0.20
N THR A 121 -3.96 -3.05 0.05
CA THR A 121 -3.87 -2.14 1.19
C THR A 121 -5.28 -1.75 1.62
N LEU A 122 -5.54 -1.81 2.91
CA LEU A 122 -6.76 -1.29 3.50
C LEU A 122 -6.44 0.03 4.20
N ILE A 123 -7.23 1.06 3.97
CA ILE A 123 -7.13 2.33 4.71
C ILE A 123 -8.46 2.57 5.42
N ILE A 124 -8.41 2.76 6.74
CA ILE A 124 -9.58 3.03 7.57
C ILE A 124 -9.34 4.34 8.30
N ASP A 125 -10.14 5.37 7.99
CA ASP A 125 -10.06 6.70 8.61
C ASP A 125 -8.63 7.28 8.61
N GLY A 126 -7.91 7.07 7.50
CA GLY A 126 -6.53 7.55 7.31
C GLY A 126 -5.43 6.62 7.87
N ILE A 127 -5.79 5.54 8.57
CA ILE A 127 -4.84 4.53 9.04
C ILE A 127 -4.56 3.55 7.90
N VAL A 128 -3.30 3.44 7.50
CA VAL A 128 -2.86 2.61 6.38
C VAL A 128 -2.41 1.24 6.89
N GLU A 129 -3.08 0.19 6.43
CA GLU A 129 -2.79 -1.20 6.75
C GLU A 129 -2.40 -1.96 5.48
N PRO A 130 -1.10 -2.14 5.19
CA PRO A 130 -0.64 -2.99 4.10
C PRO A 130 -1.08 -4.44 4.33
N MET A 131 -1.57 -5.09 3.27
CA MET A 131 -2.09 -6.45 3.35
C MET A 131 -1.48 -7.34 2.25
N GLU A 132 -1.44 -8.63 2.49
CA GLU A 132 -0.96 -9.64 1.54
C GLU A 132 -2.13 -10.52 1.06
N LEU A 133 -3.25 -9.89 0.66
CA LEU A 133 -4.46 -10.60 0.21
C LEU A 133 -4.20 -11.43 -1.05
N GLY A 134 -3.19 -11.07 -1.85
CA GLY A 134 -2.74 -11.84 -3.01
C GLY A 134 -2.42 -13.30 -2.71
N HIS A 135 -1.95 -13.60 -1.51
CA HIS A 135 -1.58 -14.94 -1.08
C HIS A 135 -2.75 -15.80 -0.60
N LEU A 136 -3.96 -15.24 -0.48
CA LEU A 136 -5.14 -16.03 -0.09
C LEU A 136 -5.46 -17.12 -1.12
N PRO A 137 -5.89 -18.31 -0.66
CA PRO A 137 -6.26 -19.42 -1.54
C PRO A 137 -7.40 -19.05 -2.50
N TYR A 138 -7.22 -19.39 -3.76
CA TYR A 138 -8.23 -19.16 -4.80
C TYR A 138 -8.16 -20.25 -5.86
N LYS A 139 -9.27 -20.98 -6.07
CA LYS A 139 -9.35 -22.13 -7.00
C LYS A 139 -8.24 -23.15 -6.68
N LYS A 140 -7.26 -23.31 -7.58
CA LYS A 140 -6.15 -24.27 -7.45
C LYS A 140 -4.82 -23.61 -7.02
N ALA A 141 -4.82 -22.33 -6.73
CA ALA A 141 -3.62 -21.55 -6.37
C ALA A 141 -4.00 -20.36 -5.45
N THR A 142 -3.50 -19.16 -5.71
CA THR A 142 -3.77 -17.94 -4.94
C THR A 142 -4.43 -16.87 -5.80
N TYR A 143 -4.93 -15.79 -5.17
CA TYR A 143 -5.48 -14.65 -5.92
C TYR A 143 -4.44 -14.11 -6.91
N GLU A 144 -3.19 -13.87 -6.49
CA GLU A 144 -2.17 -13.29 -7.37
C GLU A 144 -1.83 -14.19 -8.57
N ASP A 145 -1.92 -15.52 -8.44
CA ASP A 145 -1.70 -16.44 -9.56
C ASP A 145 -2.77 -16.36 -10.66
N TYR A 146 -3.93 -15.75 -10.33
CA TYR A 146 -5.03 -15.57 -11.26
C TYR A 146 -5.18 -14.14 -11.75
N VAL A 147 -4.93 -13.13 -10.92
CA VAL A 147 -5.15 -11.72 -11.27
C VAL A 147 -3.86 -10.92 -11.45
N GLY A 148 -2.70 -11.46 -11.07
CA GLY A 148 -1.38 -10.90 -11.41
C GLY A 148 -0.98 -11.15 -12.87
N GLU A 149 0.22 -10.73 -13.23
CA GLU A 149 0.77 -10.83 -14.58
C GLU A 149 0.80 -12.27 -15.11
N ARG A 150 1.27 -13.23 -14.30
CA ARG A 150 1.27 -14.66 -14.67
C ARG A 150 -0.14 -15.18 -14.99
N GLY A 151 -1.15 -14.71 -14.28
CA GLY A 151 -2.56 -15.02 -14.56
C GLY A 151 -3.01 -14.42 -15.89
N LEU A 152 -2.65 -13.17 -16.16
CA LEU A 152 -2.95 -12.47 -17.40
C LEU A 152 -2.33 -13.18 -18.63
N GLU A 153 -1.07 -13.56 -18.55
CA GLU A 153 -0.36 -14.29 -19.61
C GLU A 153 -0.99 -15.68 -19.88
N ARG A 154 -1.24 -16.43 -18.81
CA ARG A 154 -1.80 -17.80 -18.91
C ARG A 154 -3.25 -17.83 -19.40
N LEU A 155 -4.09 -16.92 -18.94
CA LEU A 155 -5.54 -16.93 -19.19
C LEU A 155 -5.95 -16.09 -20.40
N GLY A 156 -5.13 -15.14 -20.78
CA GLY A 156 -5.46 -14.09 -21.74
C GLY A 156 -6.44 -13.06 -21.19
N LYS A 157 -6.47 -11.87 -21.80
CA LYS A 157 -7.20 -10.68 -21.31
C LYS A 157 -8.67 -10.95 -20.97
N LYS A 158 -9.40 -11.75 -21.79
CA LYS A 158 -10.84 -11.97 -21.60
C LYS A 158 -11.15 -12.79 -20.35
N LYS A 159 -10.41 -13.89 -20.11
CA LYS A 159 -10.59 -14.73 -18.92
C LYS A 159 -10.03 -14.04 -17.68
N TRP A 160 -8.87 -13.41 -17.80
CA TRP A 160 -8.25 -12.68 -16.71
C TRP A 160 -9.17 -11.58 -16.13
N ARG A 161 -9.86 -10.81 -16.97
CA ARG A 161 -10.86 -9.82 -16.50
C ARG A 161 -11.95 -10.46 -15.64
N LYS A 162 -12.43 -11.64 -16.01
CA LYS A 162 -13.44 -12.35 -15.21
C LYS A 162 -12.90 -12.73 -13.84
N GLU A 163 -11.63 -13.15 -13.78
CA GLU A 163 -10.99 -13.46 -12.49
C GLU A 163 -10.82 -12.20 -11.62
N VAL A 164 -10.47 -11.07 -12.23
CA VAL A 164 -10.40 -9.78 -11.49
C VAL A 164 -11.75 -9.41 -10.90
N PHE A 165 -12.85 -9.58 -11.67
CA PHE A 165 -14.19 -9.31 -11.16
C PHE A 165 -14.56 -10.23 -9.99
N ASP A 166 -14.35 -11.55 -10.13
CA ASP A 166 -14.67 -12.52 -9.07
C ASP A 166 -13.85 -12.28 -7.80
N VAL A 167 -12.56 -11.96 -7.95
CA VAL A 167 -11.70 -11.65 -6.79
C VAL A 167 -12.12 -10.33 -6.12
N ALA A 168 -12.42 -9.29 -6.91
CA ALA A 168 -12.90 -8.03 -6.37
C ALA A 168 -14.22 -8.23 -5.59
N ASP A 169 -15.20 -8.91 -6.17
CA ASP A 169 -16.48 -9.18 -5.51
C ASP A 169 -16.32 -9.94 -4.19
N ARG A 170 -15.43 -10.94 -4.14
CA ARG A 170 -15.12 -11.68 -2.91
C ARG A 170 -14.51 -10.80 -1.83
N LEU A 171 -13.55 -9.96 -2.20
CA LEU A 171 -12.88 -9.05 -1.26
C LEU A 171 -13.82 -7.95 -0.78
N VAL A 172 -14.71 -7.45 -1.65
CA VAL A 172 -15.78 -6.52 -1.28
C VAL A 172 -16.71 -7.15 -0.26
N ALA A 173 -17.19 -8.36 -0.52
CA ALA A 173 -18.08 -9.07 0.40
C ALA A 173 -17.43 -9.39 1.76
N ALA A 174 -16.12 -9.63 1.78
CA ALA A 174 -15.38 -9.97 3.00
C ALA A 174 -14.99 -8.74 3.82
N LEU A 175 -14.66 -7.63 3.18
CA LEU A 175 -14.08 -6.45 3.84
C LEU A 175 -15.04 -5.26 3.94
N GLU A 176 -16.14 -5.28 3.17
CA GLU A 176 -17.17 -4.22 3.14
C GLU A 176 -16.58 -2.80 3.07
N PRO A 177 -15.73 -2.48 2.06
CA PRO A 177 -15.15 -1.16 1.92
C PRO A 177 -16.17 -0.15 1.37
N ASP A 178 -16.01 1.13 1.74
CA ASP A 178 -16.79 2.25 1.18
C ASP A 178 -16.29 2.65 -0.23
N ASP A 179 -15.00 2.42 -0.52
CA ASP A 179 -14.34 2.81 -1.78
C ASP A 179 -13.35 1.71 -2.19
N ILE A 180 -13.35 1.34 -3.47
CA ILE A 180 -12.44 0.33 -4.00
C ILE A 180 -11.65 0.92 -5.16
N VAL A 181 -10.33 0.87 -5.03
CA VAL A 181 -9.40 1.41 -6.04
C VAL A 181 -8.63 0.28 -6.70
N LEU A 182 -8.74 0.19 -8.02
CA LEU A 182 -7.93 -0.72 -8.83
C LEU A 182 -6.75 0.05 -9.43
N GLY A 183 -5.55 -0.24 -8.95
CA GLY A 183 -4.30 0.35 -9.42
C GLY A 183 -3.39 -0.67 -10.08
N GLY A 184 -2.12 -0.28 -10.26
CA GLY A 184 -1.11 -1.11 -10.91
C GLY A 184 -1.15 -1.05 -12.44
N GLY A 185 -0.07 -1.54 -13.08
CA GLY A 185 0.11 -1.41 -14.55
C GLY A 185 -0.97 -2.11 -15.37
N ASN A 186 -1.49 -3.23 -14.87
CA ASN A 186 -2.47 -4.06 -15.58
C ASN A 186 -3.92 -3.56 -15.39
N ALA A 187 -4.20 -2.66 -14.45
CA ALA A 187 -5.54 -2.11 -14.25
C ALA A 187 -6.07 -1.42 -15.52
N LYS A 188 -5.20 -0.82 -16.32
CA LYS A 188 -5.53 -0.16 -17.60
C LYS A 188 -6.09 -1.13 -18.67
N ILE A 189 -5.89 -2.45 -18.49
CA ILE A 189 -6.42 -3.48 -19.41
C ILE A 189 -7.92 -3.69 -19.19
N LEU A 190 -8.45 -3.32 -18.03
CA LEU A 190 -9.88 -3.42 -17.74
C LEU A 190 -10.64 -2.40 -18.59
N LYS A 191 -11.52 -2.90 -19.49
CA LYS A 191 -12.42 -2.04 -20.27
C LYS A 191 -13.62 -1.57 -19.46
N GLU A 192 -14.06 -2.43 -18.54
CA GLU A 192 -15.12 -2.21 -17.58
C GLU A 192 -14.56 -2.54 -16.19
N LEU A 193 -15.07 -1.89 -15.19
CA LEU A 193 -14.64 -2.10 -13.80
C LEU A 193 -15.67 -2.94 -13.05
N PRO A 194 -15.25 -3.75 -12.06
CA PRO A 194 -16.19 -4.37 -11.14
C PRO A 194 -17.09 -3.32 -10.47
N PRO A 195 -18.34 -3.65 -10.15
CA PRO A 195 -19.25 -2.71 -9.49
C PRO A 195 -18.62 -2.07 -8.24
N GLY A 196 -18.82 -0.76 -8.09
CA GLY A 196 -18.26 -0.02 -6.94
C GLY A 196 -16.76 0.27 -7.02
N CYS A 197 -16.05 -0.24 -8.03
CA CYS A 197 -14.63 0.02 -8.21
C CYS A 197 -14.37 1.25 -9.09
N ARG A 198 -13.25 1.94 -8.81
CA ARG A 198 -12.69 3.00 -9.65
C ARG A 198 -11.24 2.73 -10.00
N LEU A 199 -10.76 3.30 -11.08
CA LEU A 199 -9.32 3.26 -11.40
C LEU A 199 -8.54 4.21 -10.50
N GLY A 200 -7.40 3.74 -10.03
CA GLY A 200 -6.35 4.58 -9.47
C GLY A 200 -5.47 5.15 -10.57
N ASP A 201 -4.75 6.22 -10.23
CA ASP A 201 -3.70 6.78 -11.07
C ASP A 201 -2.33 6.35 -10.53
N ASN A 202 -1.40 6.00 -11.43
CA ASN A 202 -0.03 5.65 -11.04
C ASN A 202 0.73 6.85 -10.43
N GLU A 203 0.34 8.08 -10.77
CA GLU A 203 0.88 9.30 -10.14
C GLU A 203 0.51 9.40 -8.65
N ASN A 204 -0.49 8.63 -8.20
CA ASN A 204 -0.85 8.55 -6.79
C ASN A 204 0.26 7.95 -5.90
N ALA A 205 1.24 7.24 -6.47
CA ALA A 205 2.43 6.83 -5.72
C ALA A 205 3.19 8.05 -5.18
N PHE A 206 3.41 9.07 -6.01
CA PHE A 206 4.06 10.31 -5.59
C PHE A 206 3.23 11.09 -4.59
N LYS A 207 1.93 11.24 -4.86
CA LYS A 207 1.00 11.89 -3.94
C LYS A 207 1.02 11.21 -2.56
N GLY A 208 0.96 9.88 -2.54
CA GLY A 208 1.06 9.09 -1.31
C GLY A 208 2.39 9.28 -0.59
N GLY A 209 3.50 9.30 -1.33
CA GLY A 209 4.81 9.55 -0.79
C GLY A 209 4.95 10.93 -0.11
N PHE A 210 4.34 11.97 -0.68
CA PHE A 210 4.26 13.28 -0.03
C PHE A 210 3.41 13.24 1.24
N LEU A 211 2.25 12.56 1.19
CA LEU A 211 1.33 12.41 2.32
C LEU A 211 1.91 11.63 3.50
N MET A 212 2.91 10.78 3.28
CA MET A 212 3.60 10.09 4.40
C MET A 212 4.20 11.03 5.43
N TRP A 213 4.47 12.29 5.07
CA TRP A 213 5.05 13.32 5.94
C TRP A 213 4.05 14.42 6.32
N ALA A 214 2.83 14.37 5.80
CA ALA A 214 1.76 15.20 6.30
C ALA A 214 1.47 14.80 7.77
N GLU A 215 1.21 15.77 8.62
CA GLU A 215 0.70 15.48 9.96
C GLU A 215 -0.63 14.72 9.80
N ALA A 216 -0.76 13.58 10.49
CA ALA A 216 -2.06 12.92 10.58
C ALA A 216 -3.10 13.94 11.04
N PRO A 217 -4.27 14.05 10.40
CA PRO A 217 -5.31 14.88 10.93
C PRO A 217 -5.51 14.46 12.39
N ARG A 218 -5.34 15.40 13.32
CA ARG A 218 -5.63 15.13 14.74
C ARG A 218 -7.07 14.64 14.76
N SER A 219 -7.27 13.38 15.11
CA SER A 219 -8.62 12.89 15.40
C SER A 219 -9.16 13.82 16.48
N GLU A 220 -10.13 14.66 16.15
CA GLU A 220 -10.95 15.27 17.17
C GLU A 220 -11.51 14.09 17.95
N SER A 221 -10.99 13.89 19.15
CA SER A 221 -11.58 12.94 20.09
C SER A 221 -13.05 13.32 20.19
N PRO A 222 -13.99 12.40 19.90
CA PRO A 222 -15.39 12.70 20.07
C PRO A 222 -15.58 13.10 21.53
N ALA A 223 -15.83 14.39 21.76
CA ALA A 223 -16.13 14.94 23.06
C ALA A 223 -17.21 14.05 23.71
N GLY A 224 -16.83 13.41 24.80
CA GLY A 224 -17.65 12.70 25.79
C GLY A 224 -19.08 12.37 25.38
N ARG A 225 -19.32 11.25 24.73
CA ARG A 225 -20.60 10.56 24.92
C ARG A 225 -20.50 9.87 26.26
N ALA A 226 -21.02 10.55 27.29
CA ALA A 226 -21.35 9.92 28.56
C ALA A 226 -22.29 8.74 28.26
N GLY A 227 -21.74 7.52 28.34
CA GLY A 227 -22.56 6.31 28.25
C GLY A 227 -23.58 6.29 29.38
N PRO A 228 -24.80 5.74 29.17
CA PRO A 228 -25.78 5.63 30.21
C PRO A 228 -25.21 4.76 31.34
N ALA A 229 -25.29 5.29 32.59
CA ALA A 229 -24.89 4.59 33.80
C ALA A 229 -25.66 3.26 33.91
N VAL A 230 -24.97 2.14 33.77
CA VAL A 230 -25.53 0.82 34.06
C VAL A 230 -25.67 0.69 35.57
N ALA A 231 -26.90 0.87 36.08
CA ALA A 231 -27.25 0.62 37.48
C ALA A 231 -27.16 -0.89 37.74
N THR A 232 -26.09 -1.33 38.38
CA THR A 232 -25.92 -2.71 38.83
C THR A 232 -26.83 -2.91 40.07
N LYS A 233 -28.00 -3.49 39.88
CA LYS A 233 -28.84 -3.99 40.99
C LYS A 233 -28.21 -5.26 41.52
N LEU A 234 -27.54 -5.18 42.65
CA LEU A 234 -27.13 -6.32 43.48
C LEU A 234 -28.36 -7.06 43.97
N ARG A 235 -28.54 -8.32 43.60
CA ARG A 235 -29.54 -9.22 44.20
C ARG A 235 -29.02 -9.74 45.54
N PRO A 236 -29.89 -9.84 46.57
CA PRO A 236 -29.48 -10.33 47.89
C PRO A 236 -29.27 -11.85 47.89
N THR A 237 -28.27 -12.26 48.63
CA THR A 237 -27.86 -13.63 48.91
C THR A 237 -28.96 -14.43 49.59
N VAL A 238 -29.31 -15.59 49.04
CA VAL A 238 -30.18 -16.57 49.68
C VAL A 238 -29.37 -17.33 50.73
N ARG A 239 -29.82 -17.24 52.03
CA ARG A 239 -29.34 -18.03 53.15
C ARG A 239 -29.71 -19.51 52.96
N SER A 240 -28.72 -20.38 52.98
CA SER A 240 -28.90 -21.83 53.15
C SER A 240 -29.37 -22.13 54.58
N LYS A 241 -30.53 -22.79 54.73
CA LYS A 241 -30.90 -23.50 55.96
C LYS A 241 -30.46 -24.93 55.79
N ARG A 242 -29.64 -25.37 56.73
CA ARG A 242 -29.37 -26.80 57.03
C ARG A 242 -30.62 -27.37 57.74
N SER A 243 -31.02 -28.54 57.37
CA SER A 243 -31.51 -29.65 58.18
C SER A 243 -31.30 -30.93 57.38
#